data_6690d555d2fc5137fe2cf1d5b7c9c19d
#
_entry.id   6690d555d2fc5137fe2cf1d5b7c9c19d
#
_cell.length_a   1.000
_cell.length_b   1.000
_cell.length_c   1.000
_cell.angle_alpha   90.00
_cell.angle_beta   90.00
_cell.angle_gamma   90.00
#
_symmetry.space_group_name_H-M   'P 1'
#
loop_
_entity.id
_entity.type
_entity.pdbx_description
1 polymer ?
#
loop_
_entity_poly.entity_id
_entity_poly.type
_entity_poly.pdbx_seq_one_letter_code
_entity_poly.pdbx_strand_id
1 'polypeptide(L)'
;MFKRYILILIVLQLVSCSKANVKPVQEGNAANCDCSQSSVLPATTTKLQDFALLKAVTWQEVDGLEEDDLSAAWPAWLQSCSTLKNKTQQSWQVACSAANAIVKPNKQIVRAYFAEYFNVYSTANIDATNTGLITGYYEPLLKGSRKKSSQYPYPLYKQPADLITVDLGETYPELKSKRVRGKLVVDKDGRNKLIPYPKRADIETASSPLAGNELVWINDQVDGFFLQVQGSGLVKFDNGETMHVGYADQNGQPYNSIGRVLIERGELTKDQASMQGIKKLGE
;
A
#
# COMPACT_ATOMS: atom_id res chain seq x y z
N MET A 1 -24.40 31.27 -57.37
CA MET A 1 -23.44 31.51 -58.48
C MET A 1 -22.20 30.69 -58.17
N PHE A 2 -21.97 29.56 -58.91
CA PHE A 2 -20.82 29.28 -59.78
C PHE A 2 -19.49 29.21 -59.02
N LYS A 3 -18.64 28.16 -59.10
CA LYS A 3 -18.34 27.00 -59.95
C LYS A 3 -17.25 26.23 -59.20
N ARG A 4 -17.29 24.93 -58.95
CA ARG A 4 -16.78 23.82 -59.76
C ARG A 4 -15.38 24.03 -60.37
N TYR A 5 -14.48 23.09 -60.05
CA TYR A 5 -13.57 22.22 -60.87
C TYR A 5 -12.55 21.62 -59.90
N ILE A 6 -12.45 20.33 -59.66
CA ILE A 6 -12.05 19.11 -60.44
C ILE A 6 -10.66 19.33 -61.10
N LEU A 7 -9.73 18.49 -60.74
CA LEU A 7 -8.95 17.49 -61.50
C LEU A 7 -7.60 17.20 -60.79
N ILE A 8 -7.36 15.97 -60.46
CA ILE A 8 -6.71 14.79 -61.10
C ILE A 8 -5.21 14.73 -60.89
N LEU A 9 -4.85 13.62 -60.20
CA LEU A 9 -3.75 12.64 -60.40
C LEU A 9 -2.38 13.18 -60.87
N ILE A 10 -1.33 12.73 -60.11
CA ILE A 10 -0.25 11.95 -60.70
C ILE A 10 0.41 11.07 -59.58
N VAL A 11 0.36 9.77 -59.82
CA VAL A 11 1.13 8.69 -59.20
C VAL A 11 2.55 8.76 -59.74
N LEU A 12 3.54 8.78 -58.86
CA LEU A 12 4.89 8.35 -59.24
C LEU A 12 5.44 7.45 -58.14
N GLN A 13 5.52 6.17 -58.47
CA GLN A 13 6.31 5.18 -57.75
C GLN A 13 7.78 5.45 -57.91
N LEU A 14 8.51 5.42 -56.81
CA LEU A 14 9.93 5.14 -56.84
C LEU A 14 10.21 3.97 -55.93
N VAL A 15 10.34 2.81 -56.56
CA VAL A 15 10.90 1.60 -56.02
C VAL A 15 12.39 1.83 -55.83
N SER A 16 12.85 1.83 -54.57
CA SER A 16 14.27 1.74 -54.27
C SER A 16 14.54 0.37 -53.59
N CYS A 17 14.94 -0.58 -54.39
CA CYS A 17 15.49 -1.84 -53.93
C CYS A 17 16.91 -1.65 -53.39
N SER A 18 17.13 -1.70 -52.08
CA SER A 18 18.44 -1.96 -51.52
C SER A 18 18.61 -3.47 -51.32
N LYS A 19 19.55 -4.02 -52.08
CA LYS A 19 19.95 -5.41 -51.98
C LYS A 19 20.69 -5.65 -50.66
N ALA A 20 20.07 -6.30 -49.70
CA ALA A 20 20.73 -6.91 -48.58
C ALA A 20 21.32 -8.28 -49.04
N ASN A 21 22.63 -8.45 -48.97
CA ASN A 21 23.29 -9.71 -49.22
C ASN A 21 22.91 -10.71 -48.13
N VAL A 22 22.00 -11.63 -48.45
CA VAL A 22 21.72 -12.80 -47.63
C VAL A 22 22.64 -13.93 -48.11
N LYS A 23 23.54 -14.39 -47.24
CA LYS A 23 24.30 -15.64 -47.46
C LYS A 23 23.31 -16.82 -47.40
N PRO A 24 23.47 -17.82 -48.28
CA PRO A 24 22.57 -18.98 -48.24
C PRO A 24 22.81 -19.80 -46.96
N VAL A 25 21.74 -20.03 -46.21
CA VAL A 25 21.70 -20.99 -45.11
C VAL A 25 21.66 -22.37 -45.74
N GLN A 26 22.61 -23.25 -45.36
CA GLN A 26 22.58 -24.66 -45.71
C GLN A 26 21.35 -25.32 -45.12
N GLU A 27 20.65 -26.10 -45.93
CA GLU A 27 19.60 -27.03 -45.51
C GLU A 27 20.17 -28.06 -44.53
N GLY A 28 19.94 -27.84 -43.23
CA GLY A 28 20.19 -28.80 -42.15
C GLY A 28 18.90 -29.48 -41.79
N ASN A 29 18.90 -30.79 -41.78
CA ASN A 29 17.84 -31.76 -41.50
C ASN A 29 16.71 -31.26 -40.58
N ALA A 30 15.46 -31.55 -41.01
CA ALA A 30 14.27 -31.42 -40.18
C ALA A 30 14.41 -32.22 -38.87
N ALA A 31 14.78 -31.54 -37.81
CA ALA A 31 14.73 -32.07 -36.46
C ALA A 31 13.24 -32.06 -36.05
N ASN A 32 12.70 -33.21 -35.74
CA ASN A 32 11.43 -33.43 -35.10
C ASN A 32 11.35 -32.51 -33.88
N CYS A 33 10.49 -31.51 -33.90
CA CYS A 33 10.09 -30.77 -32.70
C CYS A 33 9.19 -31.66 -31.88
N ASP A 34 9.76 -32.42 -30.96
CA ASP A 34 9.03 -33.10 -29.90
C ASP A 34 8.59 -32.07 -28.86
N CYS A 35 7.31 -31.68 -28.92
CA CYS A 35 6.66 -30.74 -28.00
C CYS A 35 6.35 -31.34 -26.62
N SER A 36 6.93 -32.48 -26.24
CA SER A 36 6.63 -33.17 -24.98
C SER A 36 7.64 -32.91 -23.84
N GLN A 37 8.56 -31.97 -23.97
CA GLN A 37 9.38 -31.53 -22.84
C GLN A 37 8.80 -30.25 -22.24
N SER A 38 7.84 -30.40 -21.30
CA SER A 38 7.64 -29.41 -20.25
C SER A 38 8.97 -29.24 -19.55
N SER A 39 9.69 -28.15 -19.87
CA SER A 39 10.88 -27.75 -19.13
C SER A 39 10.42 -27.34 -17.73
N VAL A 40 10.40 -28.29 -16.81
CA VAL A 40 10.36 -28.01 -15.38
C VAL A 40 11.64 -27.20 -15.11
N LEU A 41 11.48 -25.90 -15.00
CA LEU A 41 12.58 -25.04 -14.54
C LEU A 41 13.04 -25.57 -13.17
N PRO A 42 14.34 -25.77 -12.95
CA PRO A 42 14.82 -26.20 -11.65
C PRO A 42 14.34 -25.20 -10.61
N ALA A 43 13.75 -25.70 -9.51
CA ALA A 43 13.26 -24.88 -8.42
C ALA A 43 14.44 -24.09 -7.85
N THR A 44 14.60 -22.86 -8.32
CA THR A 44 15.67 -21.97 -7.87
C THR A 44 15.15 -21.26 -6.61
N THR A 45 15.79 -21.48 -5.47
CA THR A 45 15.52 -20.71 -4.26
C THR A 45 16.19 -19.35 -4.40
N THR A 46 15.41 -18.29 -4.38
CA THR A 46 15.89 -16.91 -4.44
C THR A 46 15.77 -16.26 -3.06
N LYS A 47 16.88 -15.75 -2.55
CA LYS A 47 16.92 -14.97 -1.32
C LYS A 47 16.35 -13.57 -1.59
N LEU A 48 15.27 -13.18 -0.92
CA LEU A 48 14.67 -11.86 -1.05
C LEU A 48 15.15 -10.97 0.11
N GLN A 49 16.14 -10.09 -0.17
CA GLN A 49 16.59 -9.02 0.72
C GLN A 49 16.88 -9.43 2.17
N ASP A 50 17.46 -10.56 2.45
CA ASP A 50 17.75 -11.05 3.80
C ASP A 50 16.53 -11.32 4.73
N PHE A 51 15.31 -11.29 4.20
CA PHE A 51 14.10 -11.45 5.01
C PHE A 51 13.36 -12.78 4.80
N ALA A 52 13.41 -13.33 3.61
CA ALA A 52 12.70 -14.57 3.28
C ALA A 52 13.39 -15.36 2.17
N LEU A 53 13.15 -16.67 2.16
CA LEU A 53 13.50 -17.57 1.07
C LEU A 53 12.27 -17.77 0.20
N LEU A 54 12.41 -17.59 -1.11
CA LEU A 54 11.36 -17.83 -2.09
C LEU A 54 11.75 -19.04 -2.95
N LYS A 55 10.86 -20.02 -3.02
CA LYS A 55 10.97 -21.18 -3.89
C LYS A 55 9.82 -21.16 -4.88
N ALA A 56 10.12 -21.12 -6.19
CA ALA A 56 9.10 -21.23 -7.21
C ALA A 56 8.37 -22.58 -7.08
N VAL A 57 7.05 -22.54 -7.14
CA VAL A 57 6.18 -23.70 -7.09
C VAL A 57 5.13 -23.58 -8.21
N THR A 58 4.43 -24.67 -8.52
CA THR A 58 3.33 -24.63 -9.47
C THR A 58 2.01 -24.28 -8.77
N TRP A 59 1.03 -23.85 -9.53
CA TRP A 59 -0.32 -23.57 -9.03
C TRP A 59 -0.98 -24.82 -8.40
N GLN A 60 -0.61 -26.02 -8.86
CA GLN A 60 -1.11 -27.29 -8.33
C GLN A 60 -0.52 -27.66 -6.97
N GLU A 61 0.62 -27.07 -6.61
CA GLU A 61 1.27 -27.28 -5.30
C GLU A 61 0.71 -26.35 -4.21
N VAL A 62 -0.24 -25.47 -4.53
CA VAL A 62 -0.86 -24.58 -3.55
C VAL A 62 -2.03 -25.29 -2.89
N ASP A 63 -1.85 -25.67 -1.62
CA ASP A 63 -2.88 -26.36 -0.84
C ASP A 63 -4.15 -25.49 -0.72
N GLY A 64 -5.31 -26.12 -0.86
CA GLY A 64 -6.61 -25.46 -0.71
C GLY A 64 -7.02 -24.54 -1.86
N LEU A 65 -6.17 -24.36 -2.89
CA LEU A 65 -6.47 -23.46 -3.99
C LEU A 65 -7.67 -23.92 -4.84
N GLU A 66 -7.92 -25.23 -4.91
CA GLU A 66 -9.06 -25.78 -5.70
C GLU A 66 -10.41 -25.41 -5.09
N GLU A 67 -10.48 -25.34 -3.74
CA GLU A 67 -11.67 -24.96 -2.99
C GLU A 67 -11.86 -23.45 -2.94
N ASP A 68 -10.77 -22.67 -3.09
CA ASP A 68 -10.82 -21.22 -2.99
C ASP A 68 -11.50 -20.56 -4.19
N ASP A 69 -12.23 -19.49 -3.93
CA ASP A 69 -12.84 -18.64 -4.94
C ASP A 69 -12.07 -17.33 -5.11
N LEU A 70 -11.06 -17.37 -5.97
CA LEU A 70 -10.25 -16.18 -6.27
C LEU A 70 -11.07 -15.01 -6.83
N SER A 71 -12.32 -15.22 -7.29
CA SER A 71 -13.17 -14.13 -7.77
C SER A 71 -13.58 -13.17 -6.65
N ALA A 72 -13.56 -13.61 -5.39
CA ALA A 72 -13.79 -12.75 -4.23
C ALA A 72 -12.71 -11.67 -4.08
N ALA A 73 -11.47 -11.94 -4.50
CA ALA A 73 -10.37 -10.97 -4.48
C ALA A 73 -10.37 -10.01 -5.68
N TRP A 74 -11.17 -10.29 -6.71
CA TRP A 74 -11.13 -9.53 -7.96
C TRP A 74 -11.40 -8.03 -7.82
N PRO A 75 -12.41 -7.56 -7.07
CA PRO A 75 -12.64 -6.13 -6.86
C PRO A 75 -11.45 -5.44 -6.19
N ALA A 76 -10.81 -6.09 -5.20
CA ALA A 76 -9.63 -5.58 -4.51
C ALA A 76 -8.41 -5.53 -5.46
N TRP A 77 -8.26 -6.52 -6.35
CA TRP A 77 -7.22 -6.50 -7.38
C TRP A 77 -7.39 -5.33 -8.35
N LEU A 78 -8.60 -5.10 -8.88
CA LEU A 78 -8.88 -3.95 -9.74
C LEU A 78 -8.62 -2.61 -9.04
N GLN A 79 -8.97 -2.51 -7.75
CA GLN A 79 -8.66 -1.34 -6.93
C GLN A 79 -7.14 -1.12 -6.82
N SER A 80 -6.37 -2.19 -6.61
CA SER A 80 -4.90 -2.12 -6.59
C SER A 80 -4.34 -1.67 -7.94
N CYS A 81 -4.89 -2.16 -9.05
CA CYS A 81 -4.50 -1.75 -10.40
C CYS A 81 -4.70 -0.26 -10.66
N SER A 82 -5.70 0.39 -10.03
CA SER A 82 -5.91 1.83 -10.17
C SER A 82 -4.69 2.65 -9.68
N THR A 83 -3.97 2.12 -8.70
CA THR A 83 -2.74 2.72 -8.15
C THR A 83 -1.48 2.23 -8.88
N LEU A 84 -1.42 0.93 -9.20
CA LEU A 84 -0.25 0.29 -9.80
C LEU A 84 0.01 0.75 -11.24
N LYS A 85 -1.02 1.19 -11.98
CA LYS A 85 -0.88 1.73 -13.35
C LYS A 85 0.11 2.90 -13.47
N ASN A 86 0.32 3.61 -12.37
CA ASN A 86 1.24 4.74 -12.30
C ASN A 86 2.66 4.33 -11.86
N LYS A 87 2.90 3.05 -11.58
CA LYS A 87 4.22 2.52 -11.25
C LYS A 87 5.00 2.23 -12.53
N THR A 88 6.30 2.43 -12.47
CA THR A 88 7.21 2.29 -13.62
C THR A 88 7.45 0.85 -14.03
N GLN A 89 7.04 -0.15 -13.25
CA GLN A 89 7.23 -1.55 -13.57
C GLN A 89 6.25 -2.00 -14.66
N GLN A 90 6.78 -2.33 -15.83
CA GLN A 90 6.01 -2.76 -17.00
C GLN A 90 5.15 -4.00 -16.73
N SER A 91 5.60 -4.92 -15.88
CA SER A 91 4.84 -6.12 -15.51
C SER A 91 3.47 -5.80 -14.89
N TRP A 92 3.40 -4.78 -14.02
CA TRP A 92 2.13 -4.34 -13.45
C TRP A 92 1.21 -3.72 -14.49
N GLN A 93 1.75 -2.99 -15.46
CA GLN A 93 0.95 -2.39 -16.53
C GLN A 93 0.29 -3.46 -17.40
N VAL A 94 1.03 -4.51 -17.77
CA VAL A 94 0.50 -5.63 -18.57
C VAL A 94 -0.61 -6.36 -17.82
N ALA A 95 -0.34 -6.80 -16.58
CA ALA A 95 -1.32 -7.51 -15.77
C ALA A 95 -2.57 -6.66 -15.51
N CYS A 96 -2.42 -5.39 -15.13
CA CYS A 96 -3.56 -4.51 -14.85
C CYS A 96 -4.38 -4.17 -16.11
N SER A 97 -3.73 -4.03 -17.28
CA SER A 97 -4.45 -3.80 -18.53
C SER A 97 -5.30 -5.02 -18.90
N ALA A 98 -4.76 -6.22 -18.77
CA ALA A 98 -5.50 -7.46 -19.00
C ALA A 98 -6.66 -7.62 -18.00
N ALA A 99 -6.45 -7.32 -16.71
CA ALA A 99 -7.51 -7.36 -15.71
C ALA A 99 -8.68 -6.42 -16.05
N ASN A 100 -8.38 -5.18 -16.45
CA ASN A 100 -9.40 -4.19 -16.80
C ASN A 100 -10.17 -4.53 -18.08
N ALA A 101 -9.65 -5.41 -18.93
CA ALA A 101 -10.34 -5.88 -20.14
C ALA A 101 -11.39 -6.97 -19.84
N ILE A 102 -11.38 -7.57 -18.66
CA ILE A 102 -12.33 -8.62 -18.28
C ILE A 102 -13.65 -8.01 -17.83
N VAL A 103 -14.66 -8.11 -18.67
CA VAL A 103 -15.99 -7.47 -18.43
C VAL A 103 -16.85 -8.27 -17.44
N LYS A 104 -16.78 -9.60 -17.48
CA LYS A 104 -17.61 -10.50 -16.64
C LYS A 104 -16.72 -11.52 -15.93
N PRO A 105 -16.06 -11.14 -14.83
CA PRO A 105 -15.25 -12.07 -14.08
C PRO A 105 -16.11 -13.18 -13.46
N ASN A 106 -15.66 -14.41 -13.58
CA ASN A 106 -16.18 -15.56 -12.86
C ASN A 106 -15.01 -16.39 -12.33
N LYS A 107 -15.29 -17.40 -11.50
CA LYS A 107 -14.25 -18.22 -10.85
C LYS A 107 -13.20 -18.75 -11.83
N GLN A 108 -13.65 -19.29 -13.00
CA GLN A 108 -12.75 -19.87 -13.99
C GLN A 108 -11.89 -18.80 -14.68
N ILE A 109 -12.51 -17.71 -15.12
CA ILE A 109 -11.80 -16.61 -15.81
C ILE A 109 -10.76 -15.96 -14.89
N VAL A 110 -11.13 -15.70 -13.64
CA VAL A 110 -10.23 -15.08 -12.66
C VAL A 110 -9.06 -16.01 -12.32
N ARG A 111 -9.32 -17.32 -12.17
CA ARG A 111 -8.28 -18.32 -11.94
C ARG A 111 -7.30 -18.40 -13.12
N ALA A 112 -7.82 -18.48 -14.35
CA ALA A 112 -7.00 -18.50 -15.56
C ALA A 112 -6.15 -17.22 -15.68
N TYR A 113 -6.73 -16.06 -15.37
CA TYR A 113 -6.03 -14.80 -15.36
C TYR A 113 -4.85 -14.82 -14.37
N PHE A 114 -5.07 -15.23 -13.11
CA PHE A 114 -3.98 -15.29 -12.14
C PHE A 114 -2.90 -16.29 -12.54
N ALA A 115 -3.29 -17.45 -13.12
CA ALA A 115 -2.33 -18.44 -13.60
C ALA A 115 -1.48 -17.94 -14.79
N GLU A 116 -2.02 -17.05 -15.61
CA GLU A 116 -1.32 -16.49 -16.77
C GLU A 116 -0.37 -15.35 -16.38
N TYR A 117 -0.80 -14.46 -15.48
CA TYR A 117 -0.07 -13.23 -15.18
C TYR A 117 0.79 -13.28 -13.91
N PHE A 118 0.70 -14.34 -13.11
CA PHE A 118 1.42 -14.46 -11.84
C PHE A 118 2.13 -15.80 -11.67
N ASN A 119 3.31 -15.73 -11.09
CA ASN A 119 4.04 -16.90 -10.63
C ASN A 119 3.82 -17.11 -9.13
N VAL A 120 3.75 -18.37 -8.71
CA VAL A 120 3.54 -18.75 -7.32
C VAL A 120 4.87 -19.10 -6.67
N TYR A 121 5.06 -18.67 -5.43
CA TYR A 121 6.24 -18.97 -4.65
C TYR A 121 5.85 -19.45 -3.26
N SER A 122 6.43 -20.55 -2.82
CA SER A 122 6.48 -20.92 -1.42
C SER A 122 7.47 -20.02 -0.71
N THR A 123 7.09 -19.52 0.47
CA THR A 123 7.92 -18.64 1.29
C THR A 123 8.36 -19.34 2.56
N ALA A 124 9.61 -19.12 2.96
CA ALA A 124 10.14 -19.59 4.23
C ALA A 124 10.97 -18.48 4.88
N ASN A 125 11.10 -18.54 6.21
CA ASN A 125 12.04 -17.69 6.94
C ASN A 125 13.48 -18.00 6.55
N ILE A 126 14.43 -17.13 6.93
CA ILE A 126 15.85 -17.33 6.62
C ILE A 126 16.40 -18.61 7.27
N ASP A 127 15.84 -19.03 8.41
CA ASP A 127 16.16 -20.28 9.08
C ASP A 127 15.45 -21.51 8.48
N ALA A 128 14.82 -21.35 7.31
CA ALA A 128 14.06 -22.37 6.57
C ALA A 128 12.77 -22.84 7.25
N THR A 129 12.33 -22.23 8.34
CA THR A 129 10.99 -22.50 8.89
C THR A 129 9.91 -21.88 8.00
N ASN A 130 8.75 -22.54 7.91
CA ASN A 130 7.61 -22.09 7.09
C ASN A 130 6.44 -21.55 7.94
N THR A 131 6.71 -21.23 9.20
CA THR A 131 5.70 -20.69 10.13
C THR A 131 5.80 -19.18 10.15
N GLY A 132 4.67 -18.49 9.98
CA GLY A 132 4.57 -17.04 10.01
C GLY A 132 3.39 -16.57 10.85
N LEU A 133 3.35 -15.26 11.12
CA LEU A 133 2.23 -14.59 11.77
C LEU A 133 1.33 -13.97 10.71
N ILE A 134 0.05 -14.35 10.69
CA ILE A 134 -0.98 -13.70 9.90
C ILE A 134 -1.69 -12.69 10.79
N THR A 135 -1.71 -11.43 10.36
CA THR A 135 -2.42 -10.36 11.07
C THR A 135 -3.55 -9.83 10.20
N GLY A 136 -4.67 -9.51 10.83
CA GLY A 136 -5.79 -8.83 10.18
C GLY A 136 -5.80 -7.34 10.56
N TYR A 137 -6.13 -6.50 9.60
CA TYR A 137 -6.37 -5.08 9.84
C TYR A 137 -7.86 -4.82 9.65
N TYR A 138 -8.42 -3.97 10.50
CA TYR A 138 -9.78 -3.47 10.34
C TYR A 138 -9.74 -1.96 10.19
N GLU A 139 -10.74 -1.40 9.52
CA GLU A 139 -10.89 0.04 9.38
C GLU A 139 -11.90 0.51 10.45
N PRO A 140 -11.43 1.20 11.52
CA PRO A 140 -12.32 1.66 12.57
C PRO A 140 -13.34 2.67 12.05
N LEU A 141 -14.59 2.51 12.46
CA LEU A 141 -15.69 3.43 12.15
C LEU A 141 -16.07 4.23 13.40
N LEU A 142 -15.78 5.53 13.37
CA LEU A 142 -16.05 6.46 14.45
C LEU A 142 -17.27 7.33 14.13
N LYS A 143 -17.95 7.82 15.16
CA LYS A 143 -18.94 8.89 15.03
C LYS A 143 -18.26 10.24 15.19
N GLY A 144 -18.62 11.21 14.35
CA GLY A 144 -17.96 12.51 14.39
C GLY A 144 -18.76 13.67 13.84
N SER A 145 -18.20 14.86 13.99
CA SER A 145 -18.75 16.13 13.54
C SER A 145 -17.64 17.02 12.97
N ARG A 146 -18.01 17.89 12.03
CA ARG A 146 -17.10 18.94 11.52
C ARG A 146 -16.93 20.10 12.51
N LYS A 147 -17.75 20.12 13.58
CA LYS A 147 -17.73 21.17 14.62
C LYS A 147 -17.62 20.54 15.98
N LYS A 148 -16.86 21.18 16.88
CA LYS A 148 -16.79 20.82 18.29
C LYS A 148 -18.14 20.96 18.96
N SER A 149 -18.52 19.99 19.80
CA SER A 149 -19.70 20.05 20.68
C SER A 149 -19.44 19.21 21.93
N SER A 150 -20.38 19.21 22.89
CA SER A 150 -20.34 18.31 24.04
C SER A 150 -20.43 16.84 23.65
N GLN A 151 -21.09 16.51 22.54
CA GLN A 151 -21.19 15.17 21.99
C GLN A 151 -19.92 14.74 21.24
N TYR A 152 -19.20 15.69 20.63
CA TYR A 152 -17.99 15.47 19.85
C TYR A 152 -16.86 16.36 20.37
N PRO A 153 -16.27 16.05 21.54
CA PRO A 153 -15.27 16.92 22.18
C PRO A 153 -13.85 16.67 21.72
N TYR A 154 -13.54 15.51 21.14
CA TYR A 154 -12.16 15.06 20.87
C TYR A 154 -11.76 15.32 19.40
N PRO A 155 -10.68 16.08 19.15
CA PRO A 155 -10.26 16.38 17.78
C PRO A 155 -9.40 15.28 17.16
N LEU A 156 -9.57 15.06 15.86
CA LEU A 156 -8.55 14.50 14.99
C LEU A 156 -7.91 15.65 14.21
N TYR A 157 -6.57 15.66 14.12
CA TYR A 157 -5.84 16.77 13.53
C TYR A 157 -5.35 16.46 12.12
N LYS A 158 -5.26 17.49 11.27
CA LYS A 158 -4.47 17.46 10.04
C LYS A 158 -2.99 17.49 10.38
N GLN A 159 -2.16 17.13 9.41
CA GLN A 159 -0.71 17.34 9.54
C GLN A 159 -0.43 18.84 9.73
N PRO A 160 0.25 19.25 10.81
CA PRO A 160 0.59 20.64 11.02
C PRO A 160 1.73 21.07 10.09
N ALA A 161 1.67 22.30 9.61
CA ALA A 161 2.66 22.83 8.67
C ALA A 161 4.06 23.00 9.28
N ASP A 162 4.17 23.08 10.61
CA ASP A 162 5.43 23.22 11.35
C ASP A 162 6.08 21.88 11.73
N LEU A 163 5.45 20.76 11.36
CA LEU A 163 6.04 19.43 11.50
C LEU A 163 7.00 19.18 10.34
N ILE A 164 8.29 19.13 10.65
CA ILE A 164 9.36 18.94 9.68
C ILE A 164 9.88 17.52 9.76
N THR A 165 9.95 16.84 8.62
CA THR A 165 10.69 15.58 8.46
C THR A 165 12.07 15.89 7.88
N VAL A 166 13.11 15.40 8.54
CA VAL A 166 14.50 15.57 8.13
C VAL A 166 14.95 14.29 7.42
N ASP A 167 15.36 14.43 6.18
CA ASP A 167 16.00 13.37 5.39
C ASP A 167 17.44 13.78 5.09
N LEU A 168 18.38 13.12 5.76
CA LEU A 168 19.82 13.32 5.59
C LEU A 168 20.52 12.04 5.14
N GLY A 169 19.76 11.05 4.65
CA GLY A 169 20.25 9.73 4.29
C GLY A 169 21.30 9.72 3.18
N GLU A 170 21.34 10.74 2.32
CA GLU A 170 22.37 10.88 1.30
C GLU A 170 23.74 11.25 1.88
N THR A 171 23.77 12.12 2.92
CA THR A 171 25.01 12.56 3.57
C THR A 171 25.40 11.66 4.74
N TYR A 172 24.42 11.15 5.47
CA TYR A 172 24.60 10.30 6.65
C TYR A 172 23.88 8.97 6.42
N PRO A 173 24.54 7.94 5.85
CA PRO A 173 23.90 6.66 5.50
C PRO A 173 23.22 5.95 6.66
N GLU A 174 23.70 6.14 7.90
CA GLU A 174 23.12 5.61 9.12
C GLU A 174 21.74 6.22 9.45
N LEU A 175 21.37 7.33 8.82
CA LEU A 175 20.06 7.99 8.94
C LEU A 175 19.09 7.60 7.82
N LYS A 176 19.53 6.87 6.80
CA LYS A 176 18.72 6.53 5.61
C LYS A 176 17.40 5.83 5.93
N SER A 177 17.38 5.02 6.99
CA SER A 177 16.18 4.32 7.47
C SER A 177 15.44 5.07 8.60
N LYS A 178 15.99 6.18 9.09
CA LYS A 178 15.44 6.93 10.22
C LYS A 178 14.67 8.15 9.71
N ARG A 179 13.42 8.24 10.09
CA ARG A 179 12.62 9.44 9.85
C ARG A 179 12.66 10.32 11.08
N VAL A 180 13.62 11.24 11.13
CA VAL A 180 13.75 12.23 12.21
C VAL A 180 12.70 13.32 12.01
N ARG A 181 11.90 13.60 13.03
CA ARG A 181 10.85 14.61 12.99
C ARG A 181 11.02 15.61 14.09
N GLY A 182 10.59 16.84 13.82
CA GLY A 182 10.65 17.90 14.81
C GLY A 182 9.87 19.14 14.38
N LYS A 183 9.91 20.14 15.23
CA LYS A 183 9.32 21.46 14.99
C LYS A 183 10.45 22.46 14.73
N LEU A 184 10.30 23.24 13.65
CA LEU A 184 11.22 24.34 13.36
C LEU A 184 10.87 25.53 14.28
N VAL A 185 11.86 26.02 14.98
CA VAL A 185 11.77 27.22 15.81
C VAL A 185 12.93 28.16 15.53
N VAL A 186 12.73 29.44 15.77
CA VAL A 186 13.79 30.43 15.78
C VAL A 186 14.24 30.62 17.23
N ASP A 187 15.53 30.42 17.51
CA ASP A 187 16.07 30.62 18.86
C ASP A 187 16.22 32.12 19.18
N LYS A 188 16.60 32.42 20.44
CA LYS A 188 16.78 33.79 20.91
C LYS A 188 17.86 34.59 20.16
N ASP A 189 18.76 33.90 19.47
CA ASP A 189 19.84 34.49 18.67
C ASP A 189 19.43 34.62 17.17
N GLY A 190 18.17 34.39 16.85
CA GLY A 190 17.63 34.47 15.48
C GLY A 190 17.97 33.27 14.59
N ARG A 191 18.50 32.18 15.13
CA ARG A 191 18.91 31.00 14.35
C ARG A 191 17.77 29.97 14.28
N ASN A 192 17.61 29.37 13.12
CA ASN A 192 16.69 28.27 12.93
C ASN A 192 17.18 27.01 13.66
N LYS A 193 16.30 26.42 14.46
CA LYS A 193 16.59 25.21 15.23
C LYS A 193 15.45 24.21 15.07
N LEU A 194 15.78 22.93 14.87
CA LEU A 194 14.82 21.85 14.95
C LEU A 194 14.78 21.31 16.38
N ILE A 195 13.62 21.30 16.99
CA ILE A 195 13.38 20.75 18.33
C ILE A 195 12.40 19.57 18.26
N PRO A 196 12.35 18.67 19.26
CA PRO A 196 11.35 17.61 19.30
C PRO A 196 9.93 18.16 19.18
N TYR A 197 9.08 17.48 18.41
CA TYR A 197 7.66 17.86 18.32
C TYR A 197 6.96 17.56 19.66
N PRO A 198 5.88 18.28 20.02
CA PRO A 198 5.15 18.06 21.26
C PRO A 198 4.71 16.60 21.45
N LYS A 199 4.73 16.16 22.69
CA LYS A 199 4.23 14.82 23.07
C LYS A 199 2.72 14.79 22.95
N ARG A 200 2.13 13.58 22.86
CA ARG A 200 0.69 13.38 22.87
C ARG A 200 -0.01 14.09 24.04
N ALA A 201 0.54 13.97 25.24
CA ALA A 201 -0.01 14.62 26.42
C ALA A 201 -0.10 16.15 26.30
N ASP A 202 0.84 16.78 25.62
CA ASP A 202 0.84 18.23 25.39
C ASP A 202 -0.19 18.59 24.29
N ILE A 203 -0.37 17.72 23.29
CA ILE A 203 -1.32 17.91 22.19
C ILE A 203 -2.77 17.78 22.68
N GLU A 204 -3.04 16.89 23.62
CA GLU A 204 -4.40 16.60 24.12
C GLU A 204 -4.84 17.53 25.25
N THR A 205 -4.14 18.62 25.49
CA THR A 205 -4.53 19.63 26.47
C THR A 205 -5.53 20.64 25.91
N ALA A 206 -6.20 21.38 26.79
CA ALA A 206 -7.10 22.48 26.40
C ALA A 206 -6.38 23.59 25.61
N SER A 207 -5.07 23.77 25.87
CA SER A 207 -4.18 24.70 25.17
C SER A 207 -3.32 24.00 24.13
N SER A 208 -3.91 23.07 23.38
CA SER A 208 -3.21 22.27 22.37
C SER A 208 -2.35 23.14 21.45
N PRO A 209 -1.08 22.77 21.22
CA PRO A 209 -0.26 23.43 20.21
C PRO A 209 -0.75 23.19 18.78
N LEU A 210 -1.74 22.31 18.59
CA LEU A 210 -2.39 22.03 17.31
C LEU A 210 -3.74 22.74 17.15
N ALA A 211 -4.10 23.66 18.04
CA ALA A 211 -5.33 24.45 17.91
C ALA A 211 -5.40 25.13 16.53
N GLY A 212 -6.53 24.99 15.83
CA GLY A 212 -6.72 25.44 14.45
C GLY A 212 -6.36 24.42 13.35
N ASN A 213 -5.75 23.29 13.73
CA ASN A 213 -5.46 22.19 12.79
C ASN A 213 -6.46 21.02 12.87
N GLU A 214 -7.59 21.21 13.55
CA GLU A 214 -8.60 20.17 13.68
C GLU A 214 -9.21 19.83 12.31
N LEU A 215 -9.26 18.53 12.00
CA LEU A 215 -9.89 18.00 10.80
C LEU A 215 -11.37 17.72 11.04
N VAL A 216 -11.64 16.98 12.11
CA VAL A 216 -12.98 16.60 12.61
C VAL A 216 -12.93 16.38 14.11
N TRP A 217 -14.09 16.32 14.73
CA TRP A 217 -14.30 16.05 16.14
C TRP A 217 -15.03 14.74 16.31
N ILE A 218 -14.61 13.90 17.24
CA ILE A 218 -15.18 12.57 17.49
C ILE A 218 -15.74 12.45 18.90
N ASN A 219 -16.60 11.45 19.11
CA ASN A 219 -17.32 11.27 20.35
C ASN A 219 -16.57 10.44 21.40
N ASP A 220 -15.51 9.70 21.02
CA ASP A 220 -14.83 8.75 21.88
C ASP A 220 -13.31 8.88 21.73
N GLN A 221 -12.63 9.17 22.86
CA GLN A 221 -11.18 9.38 22.86
C GLN A 221 -10.40 8.07 22.64
N VAL A 222 -10.91 6.96 23.15
CA VAL A 222 -10.26 5.64 23.02
C VAL A 222 -10.34 5.17 21.56
N ASP A 223 -11.52 5.32 20.93
CA ASP A 223 -11.66 5.02 19.49
C ASP A 223 -10.73 5.90 18.65
N GLY A 224 -10.61 7.20 19.00
CA GLY A 224 -9.66 8.12 18.36
C GLY A 224 -8.20 7.69 18.52
N PHE A 225 -7.82 7.23 19.70
CA PHE A 225 -6.49 6.67 19.93
C PHE A 225 -6.23 5.45 19.06
N PHE A 226 -7.15 4.50 19.00
CA PHE A 226 -6.98 3.30 18.19
C PHE A 226 -6.99 3.60 16.69
N LEU A 227 -7.80 4.56 16.23
CA LEU A 227 -7.74 5.03 14.85
C LEU A 227 -6.34 5.58 14.51
N GLN A 228 -5.73 6.37 15.40
CA GLN A 228 -4.38 6.90 15.21
C GLN A 228 -3.31 5.79 15.24
N VAL A 229 -3.48 4.74 16.05
CA VAL A 229 -2.59 3.56 16.05
C VAL A 229 -2.72 2.77 14.75
N GLN A 230 -3.95 2.57 14.25
CA GLN A 230 -4.19 1.93 12.95
C GLN A 230 -3.71 2.78 11.77
N GLY A 231 -3.76 4.09 11.89
CA GLY A 231 -3.33 5.05 10.89
C GLY A 231 -4.39 5.42 9.85
N SER A 232 -5.54 4.74 9.81
CA SER A 232 -6.67 5.07 8.93
C SER A 232 -7.99 4.62 9.52
N GLY A 233 -9.08 5.18 9.04
CA GLY A 233 -10.43 4.82 9.48
C GLY A 233 -11.51 5.65 8.81
N LEU A 234 -12.74 5.43 9.25
CA LEU A 234 -13.94 6.10 8.77
C LEU A 234 -14.53 6.96 9.88
N VAL A 235 -14.94 8.18 9.54
CA VAL A 235 -15.74 9.03 10.43
C VAL A 235 -17.10 9.23 9.81
N LYS A 236 -18.15 8.71 10.47
CA LYS A 236 -19.55 8.86 10.07
C LYS A 236 -20.14 10.05 10.77
N PHE A 237 -20.72 10.97 9.99
CA PHE A 237 -21.43 12.15 10.47
C PHE A 237 -22.91 11.89 10.69
N ASP A 238 -23.56 12.73 11.51
CA ASP A 238 -25.00 12.62 11.82
C ASP A 238 -25.89 12.76 10.57
N ASN A 239 -25.43 13.46 9.54
CA ASN A 239 -26.13 13.59 8.24
C ASN A 239 -25.99 12.35 7.33
N GLY A 240 -25.34 11.28 7.80
CA GLY A 240 -25.11 10.05 7.04
C GLY A 240 -23.86 10.06 6.15
N GLU A 241 -23.21 11.21 5.96
CA GLU A 241 -21.95 11.32 5.24
C GLU A 241 -20.85 10.52 5.96
N THR A 242 -19.93 9.93 5.19
CA THR A 242 -18.76 9.24 5.74
C THR A 242 -17.50 9.88 5.16
N MET A 243 -16.53 10.18 6.02
CA MET A 243 -15.22 10.68 5.65
C MET A 243 -14.17 9.59 5.90
N HIS A 244 -13.38 9.26 4.88
CA HIS A 244 -12.16 8.47 5.07
C HIS A 244 -11.06 9.37 5.62
N VAL A 245 -10.42 8.93 6.69
CA VAL A 245 -9.24 9.57 7.26
C VAL A 245 -8.06 8.62 7.12
N GLY A 246 -6.93 9.14 6.67
CA GLY A 246 -5.72 8.37 6.41
C GLY A 246 -4.54 8.92 7.20
N TYR A 247 -3.51 8.09 7.34
CA TYR A 247 -2.26 8.47 7.96
C TYR A 247 -1.61 9.62 7.19
N ALA A 248 -1.31 10.70 7.90
CA ALA A 248 -0.58 11.84 7.37
C ALA A 248 0.88 11.81 7.85
N ASP A 249 1.10 11.88 9.16
CA ASP A 249 2.42 11.78 9.78
C ASP A 249 2.32 11.48 11.29
N GLN A 250 3.45 11.43 11.97
CA GLN A 250 3.56 11.23 13.42
C GLN A 250 4.48 12.28 14.03
N ASN A 251 4.38 12.49 15.35
CA ASN A 251 5.16 13.49 16.07
C ASN A 251 6.63 13.12 16.33
N GLY A 252 7.09 11.93 15.87
CA GLY A 252 8.47 11.48 16.06
C GLY A 252 8.84 11.08 17.50
N GLN A 253 7.89 11.06 18.42
CA GLN A 253 8.11 10.60 19.79
C GLN A 253 8.17 9.06 19.83
N PRO A 254 8.93 8.45 20.75
CA PRO A 254 8.94 7.01 20.94
C PRO A 254 7.55 6.48 21.26
N TYR A 255 7.18 5.37 20.62
CA TYR A 255 5.90 4.70 20.88
C TYR A 255 5.95 3.93 22.19
N ASN A 256 5.03 4.21 23.08
CA ASN A 256 4.77 3.45 24.29
C ASN A 256 3.41 2.76 24.19
N SER A 257 3.41 1.43 24.20
CA SER A 257 2.17 0.66 24.14
C SER A 257 1.33 0.88 25.39
N ILE A 258 0.12 1.43 25.24
CA ILE A 258 -0.82 1.61 26.34
C ILE A 258 -1.13 0.27 27.03
N GLY A 259 -1.32 -0.81 26.27
CA GLY A 259 -1.57 -2.14 26.82
C GLY A 259 -0.43 -2.62 27.71
N ARG A 260 0.83 -2.40 27.30
CA ARG A 260 1.98 -2.73 28.14
C ARG A 260 1.98 -1.94 29.45
N VAL A 261 1.76 -0.63 29.36
CA VAL A 261 1.75 0.24 30.57
C VAL A 261 0.66 -0.21 31.54
N LEU A 262 -0.53 -0.55 31.05
CA LEU A 262 -1.64 -1.01 31.89
C LEU A 262 -1.37 -2.38 32.52
N ILE A 263 -0.70 -3.29 31.81
CA ILE A 263 -0.24 -4.57 32.37
C ILE A 263 0.83 -4.36 33.44
N GLU A 264 1.83 -3.52 33.19
CA GLU A 264 2.89 -3.19 34.15
C GLU A 264 2.34 -2.52 35.43
N ARG A 265 1.24 -1.78 35.33
CA ARG A 265 0.51 -1.22 36.48
C ARG A 265 -0.43 -2.22 37.19
N GLY A 266 -0.61 -3.40 36.64
CA GLY A 266 -1.55 -4.40 37.18
C GLY A 266 -3.02 -4.09 36.92
N GLU A 267 -3.31 -3.12 36.03
CA GLU A 267 -4.69 -2.72 35.68
C GLU A 267 -5.32 -3.67 34.66
N LEU A 268 -4.51 -4.36 33.85
CA LEU A 268 -4.95 -5.39 32.89
C LEU A 268 -4.03 -6.61 32.94
N THR A 269 -4.60 -7.77 32.67
CA THR A 269 -3.81 -8.97 32.31
C THR A 269 -3.47 -8.94 30.83
N LYS A 270 -2.51 -9.78 30.39
CA LYS A 270 -2.11 -9.89 28.98
C LYS A 270 -3.31 -10.24 28.08
N ASP A 271 -4.18 -11.12 28.53
CA ASP A 271 -5.36 -11.57 27.76
C ASP A 271 -6.46 -10.49 27.68
N GLN A 272 -6.47 -9.57 28.65
CA GLN A 272 -7.39 -8.44 28.69
C GLN A 272 -6.88 -7.22 27.91
N ALA A 273 -5.59 -7.18 27.51
CA ALA A 273 -4.97 -6.06 26.82
C ALA A 273 -5.44 -5.96 25.36
N SER A 274 -6.74 -5.79 25.18
CA SER A 274 -7.44 -5.55 23.93
C SER A 274 -8.03 -4.13 23.92
N MET A 275 -8.46 -3.65 22.75
CA MET A 275 -9.18 -2.37 22.63
C MET A 275 -10.39 -2.32 23.56
N GLN A 276 -11.18 -3.41 23.59
CA GLN A 276 -12.36 -3.53 24.45
C GLN A 276 -12.00 -3.53 25.93
N GLY A 277 -10.91 -4.21 26.33
CA GLY A 277 -10.42 -4.23 27.69
C GLY A 277 -9.95 -2.85 28.16
N ILE A 278 -9.23 -2.12 27.30
CA ILE A 278 -8.77 -0.76 27.58
C ILE A 278 -9.97 0.21 27.68
N LYS A 279 -10.97 0.06 26.83
CA LYS A 279 -12.16 0.90 26.84
C LYS A 279 -12.97 0.74 28.14
N LYS A 280 -13.10 -0.49 28.62
CA LYS A 280 -13.77 -0.79 29.91
C LYS A 280 -13.11 -0.17 31.15
N LEU A 281 -11.79 0.11 31.10
CA LEU A 281 -11.09 0.79 32.20
C LEU A 281 -11.41 2.29 32.26
N GLY A 282 -11.86 2.89 31.15
CA GLY A 282 -12.20 4.30 31.05
C GLY A 282 -13.68 4.62 31.36
N GLU A 283 -14.53 3.59 31.51
CA GLU A 283 -15.93 3.69 31.92
C GLU A 283 -16.08 3.67 33.44
#